data_1ff8d6e3af8ee5e045ad937523f68525
#
_entry.id   1ff8d6e3af8ee5e045ad937523f68525
#
_cell.length_a   1.000
_cell.length_b   1.000
_cell.length_c   1.000
_cell.angle_alpha   90.00
_cell.angle_beta   90.00
_cell.angle_gamma   90.00
#
_symmetry.space_group_name_H-M   'P 1'
#
loop_
_entity.id
_entity.type
_entity.pdbx_description
1 polymer ?
#
loop_
_entity_poly.entity_id
_entity_poly.type
_entity_poly.pdbx_seq_one_letter_code
_entity_poly.pdbx_strand_id
1 'polypeptide(L)'
;MRIVAEEKDKLKEENLTDESTSETAEEVSEETAAEPAEAAGEAEGSEEETSRESKREKKKREKADKKQDALKEKIEELEDRVKRQMAEFDNFRKRSEKEKTMMFGTGARSVIEKILPVVDNFERGLASVPDEEKENGFAQGMEMIYKQLMTELEKMEVKPIPAVGEEFNPDFHNAVMQVESEEYESGVIAQELQKGYTYRDSVVRHSMVAVVS
;
A
#
# COMPACT_ATOMS: atom_id res chain seq x y z
N MET A 1 -2.10 -17.08 -33.58
CA MET A 1 -1.82 -18.04 -32.50
C MET A 1 -0.34 -18.39 -32.29
N ARG A 2 0.62 -17.73 -32.95
CA ARG A 2 2.08 -17.96 -32.78
C ARG A 2 2.78 -16.90 -31.92
N ILE A 3 2.18 -15.74 -31.67
CA ILE A 3 2.80 -14.62 -30.94
C ILE A 3 2.64 -14.77 -29.42
N VAL A 4 1.68 -15.54 -28.93
CA VAL A 4 1.41 -15.73 -27.48
C VAL A 4 2.28 -16.83 -26.84
N ALA A 5 2.99 -17.63 -27.66
CA ALA A 5 3.87 -18.70 -27.17
C ALA A 5 5.30 -18.20 -26.86
N GLU A 6 5.77 -17.17 -27.58
CA GLU A 6 7.12 -16.62 -27.37
C GLU A 6 7.27 -15.71 -26.15
N GLU A 7 6.17 -15.11 -25.69
CA GLU A 7 6.19 -14.29 -24.45
C GLU A 7 6.22 -15.12 -23.16
N LYS A 8 5.73 -16.36 -23.19
CA LYS A 8 5.77 -17.24 -22.01
C LYS A 8 7.13 -17.90 -21.77
N ASP A 9 7.95 -18.04 -22.78
CA ASP A 9 9.30 -18.59 -22.63
C ASP A 9 10.31 -17.53 -22.14
N LYS A 10 10.14 -16.25 -22.48
CA LYS A 10 10.96 -15.16 -21.93
C LYS A 10 10.75 -14.89 -20.44
N LEU A 11 9.55 -15.10 -19.93
CA LEU A 11 9.22 -14.95 -18.50
C LEU A 11 9.72 -16.12 -17.62
N LYS A 12 10.15 -17.23 -18.24
CA LYS A 12 10.75 -18.35 -17.51
C LYS A 12 12.26 -18.26 -17.40
N GLU A 13 12.92 -17.54 -18.29
CA GLU A 13 14.39 -17.36 -18.23
C GLU A 13 14.83 -16.23 -17.28
N GLU A 14 13.97 -15.23 -16.99
CA GLU A 14 14.30 -14.17 -16.03
C GLU A 14 14.16 -14.59 -14.55
N ASN A 15 13.53 -15.73 -14.26
CA ASN A 15 13.30 -16.19 -12.88
C ASN A 15 14.31 -17.25 -12.41
N LEU A 16 15.38 -17.52 -13.18
CA LEU A 16 16.39 -18.52 -12.86
C LEU A 16 17.78 -17.94 -12.52
N THR A 17 17.92 -16.62 -12.42
CA THR A 17 19.23 -15.98 -12.14
C THR A 17 19.34 -15.31 -10.77
N ASP A 18 18.33 -15.44 -9.88
CA ASP A 18 18.33 -14.78 -8.56
C ASP A 18 18.43 -15.75 -7.36
N GLU A 19 18.79 -17.02 -7.61
CA GLU A 19 18.92 -18.06 -6.55
C GLU A 19 20.34 -18.64 -6.44
N SER A 20 21.38 -17.85 -6.69
CA SER A 20 22.77 -18.30 -6.62
C SER A 20 23.70 -17.26 -5.97
N THR A 21 23.40 -16.82 -4.75
CA THR A 21 24.43 -16.21 -3.87
C THR A 21 24.00 -16.26 -2.39
N SER A 22 24.04 -17.45 -1.79
CA SER A 22 24.19 -17.59 -0.34
C SER A 22 24.59 -19.02 0.05
N GLU A 23 25.79 -19.41 -0.36
CA GLU A 23 26.50 -20.54 0.28
C GLU A 23 27.99 -20.24 0.20
N THR A 24 28.52 -19.60 1.23
CA THR A 24 29.91 -19.76 1.63
C THR A 24 29.92 -20.24 3.06
N ALA A 25 30.00 -21.55 3.13
CA ALA A 25 30.16 -22.31 4.34
C ALA A 25 31.47 -22.00 5.01
N GLU A 26 31.44 -22.01 6.33
CA GLU A 26 32.56 -22.14 7.23
C GLU A 26 33.24 -23.48 7.01
N GLU A 27 34.48 -23.43 6.59
CA GLU A 27 35.44 -24.50 6.74
C GLU A 27 36.13 -24.34 8.10
N VAL A 28 35.71 -25.14 9.08
CA VAL A 28 36.41 -25.33 10.33
C VAL A 28 37.45 -26.42 10.08
N SER A 29 38.70 -26.05 9.98
CA SER A 29 39.82 -26.98 9.94
C SER A 29 40.03 -27.59 11.32
N GLU A 30 39.83 -28.89 11.37
CA GLU A 30 40.22 -29.82 12.43
C GLU A 30 41.69 -30.09 12.31
N GLU A 31 42.49 -29.61 13.24
CA GLU A 31 43.91 -29.96 13.33
C GLU A 31 44.12 -30.95 14.48
N THR A 32 44.33 -32.19 14.09
CA THR A 32 44.62 -33.34 14.91
C THR A 32 45.95 -33.23 15.62
N ALA A 33 45.92 -33.54 16.89
CA ALA A 33 47.03 -33.70 17.78
C ALA A 33 47.88 -34.92 17.38
N ALA A 34 49.18 -34.72 17.35
CA ALA A 34 50.15 -35.80 17.43
C ALA A 34 50.91 -35.69 18.74
N GLU A 35 50.79 -36.72 19.56
CA GLU A 35 51.75 -37.00 20.63
C GLU A 35 53.09 -37.41 20.07
N PRO A 36 54.18 -37.21 20.79
CA PRO A 36 55.04 -38.33 21.10
C PRO A 36 55.42 -38.45 22.58
N ALA A 37 55.66 -39.71 22.95
CA ALA A 37 55.97 -40.24 24.24
C ALA A 37 57.42 -40.04 24.67
N GLU A 38 57.56 -40.20 26.01
CA GLU A 38 58.71 -40.66 26.83
C GLU A 38 59.96 -39.82 26.99
N ALA A 39 60.24 -39.42 28.21
CA ALA A 39 61.21 -40.08 29.07
C ALA A 39 61.35 -39.40 30.45
N ALA A 40 61.52 -40.24 31.42
CA ALA A 40 61.69 -40.13 32.84
C ALA A 40 62.67 -39.02 33.36
N GLY A 41 62.37 -38.51 34.55
CA GLY A 41 63.24 -37.67 35.35
C GLY A 41 62.61 -37.27 36.68
N GLU A 42 63.06 -37.85 37.72
CA GLU A 42 62.58 -37.87 39.12
C GLU A 42 62.53 -36.52 39.83
N ALA A 43 61.52 -36.43 40.70
CA ALA A 43 61.48 -35.93 42.06
C ALA A 43 61.88 -34.47 42.39
N GLU A 44 60.98 -33.94 43.29
CA GLU A 44 61.08 -32.74 44.15
C GLU A 44 60.51 -31.46 43.60
N GLY A 45 59.21 -31.18 43.98
CA GLY A 45 58.55 -29.90 43.74
C GLY A 45 57.02 -29.91 43.85
N SER A 46 56.43 -30.75 44.71
CA SER A 46 54.97 -31.02 44.67
C SER A 46 54.05 -29.95 45.29
N GLU A 47 54.53 -28.86 45.85
CA GLU A 47 53.70 -27.83 46.43
C GLU A 47 53.62 -26.51 45.61
N GLU A 48 54.58 -26.25 44.73
CA GLU A 48 54.56 -25.06 43.87
C GLU A 48 53.79 -25.28 42.56
N GLU A 49 53.76 -26.50 42.01
CA GLU A 49 53.04 -26.82 40.78
C GLU A 49 51.52 -26.80 40.98
N THR A 50 51.02 -27.35 42.09
CA THR A 50 49.58 -27.33 42.40
C THR A 50 49.03 -25.89 42.56
N SER A 51 49.83 -24.96 43.09
CA SER A 51 49.47 -23.56 43.19
C SER A 51 49.44 -22.84 41.79
N ARG A 52 50.36 -23.25 40.90
CA ARG A 52 50.45 -22.69 39.55
C ARG A 52 49.35 -23.23 38.62
N GLU A 53 48.97 -24.50 38.73
CA GLU A 53 47.86 -25.10 38.01
C GLU A 53 46.53 -24.54 38.45
N SER A 54 46.27 -24.43 39.73
CA SER A 54 45.05 -23.82 40.28
C SER A 54 44.89 -22.37 39.81
N LYS A 55 45.95 -21.56 39.76
CA LYS A 55 45.95 -20.20 39.22
C LYS A 55 45.71 -20.18 37.68
N ARG A 56 46.24 -21.13 36.92
CA ARG A 56 46.01 -21.26 35.47
C ARG A 56 44.54 -21.66 35.19
N GLU A 57 44.00 -22.62 35.94
CA GLU A 57 42.60 -23.02 35.79
C GLU A 57 41.64 -21.88 36.13
N LYS A 58 41.88 -21.15 37.24
CA LYS A 58 41.08 -20.01 37.63
C LYS A 58 41.09 -18.89 36.60
N LYS A 59 42.25 -18.61 36.00
CA LYS A 59 42.40 -17.64 34.89
C LYS A 59 41.77 -18.11 33.60
N LYS A 60 41.69 -19.44 33.36
CA LYS A 60 41.00 -20.03 32.20
C LYS A 60 39.50 -20.00 32.36
N ARG A 61 38.97 -20.23 33.58
CA ARG A 61 37.53 -20.09 33.91
C ARG A 61 37.09 -18.62 33.82
N GLU A 62 37.83 -17.70 34.41
CA GLU A 62 37.52 -16.26 34.32
C GLU A 62 37.53 -15.73 32.85
N LYS A 63 38.40 -16.27 32.00
CA LYS A 63 38.37 -15.92 30.56
C LYS A 63 37.20 -16.57 29.81
N ALA A 64 36.78 -17.77 30.22
CA ALA A 64 35.61 -18.44 29.66
C ALA A 64 34.29 -17.72 30.06
N ASP A 65 34.21 -17.36 31.35
CA ASP A 65 33.04 -16.61 31.87
C ASP A 65 32.90 -15.23 31.19
N LYS A 66 34.02 -14.50 31.05
CA LYS A 66 34.01 -13.21 30.32
C LYS A 66 33.63 -13.35 28.84
N LYS A 67 34.01 -14.46 28.19
CA LYS A 67 33.57 -14.73 26.82
C LYS A 67 32.09 -15.09 26.73
N GLN A 68 31.58 -15.85 27.71
CA GLN A 68 30.16 -16.17 27.80
C GLN A 68 29.31 -14.94 28.05
N ASP A 69 29.73 -14.06 28.95
CA ASP A 69 29.01 -12.82 29.24
C ASP A 69 29.00 -11.87 28.03
N ALA A 70 30.13 -11.72 27.33
CA ALA A 70 30.20 -10.94 26.10
C ALA A 70 29.34 -11.54 24.94
N LEU A 71 29.16 -12.88 24.90
CA LEU A 71 28.28 -13.53 23.96
C LEU A 71 26.80 -13.32 24.35
N LYS A 72 26.48 -13.36 25.63
CA LYS A 72 25.11 -13.06 26.12
C LYS A 72 24.70 -11.63 25.81
N GLU A 73 25.59 -10.66 26.07
CA GLU A 73 25.34 -9.24 25.71
C GLU A 73 25.08 -9.07 24.18
N LYS A 74 25.88 -9.76 23.34
CA LYS A 74 25.65 -9.72 21.88
C LYS A 74 24.36 -10.37 21.46
N ILE A 75 23.95 -11.45 22.10
CA ILE A 75 22.66 -12.12 21.82
C ILE A 75 21.54 -11.17 22.18
N GLU A 76 21.57 -10.54 23.34
CA GLU A 76 20.56 -9.58 23.80
C GLU A 76 20.48 -8.37 22.86
N GLU A 77 21.64 -7.82 22.46
CA GLU A 77 21.69 -6.73 21.47
C GLU A 77 21.08 -7.11 20.13
N LEU A 78 21.41 -8.34 19.63
CA LEU A 78 20.85 -8.85 18.38
C LEU A 78 19.35 -9.13 18.47
N GLU A 79 18.89 -9.68 19.61
CA GLU A 79 17.46 -9.90 19.83
C GLU A 79 16.67 -8.58 19.85
N ASP A 80 17.21 -7.56 20.53
CA ASP A 80 16.58 -6.24 20.56
C ASP A 80 16.60 -5.58 19.18
N ARG A 81 17.67 -5.76 18.41
CA ARG A 81 17.73 -5.30 17.02
C ARG A 81 16.70 -6.00 16.15
N VAL A 82 16.56 -7.33 16.27
CA VAL A 82 15.55 -8.10 15.55
C VAL A 82 14.15 -7.66 15.94
N LYS A 83 13.85 -7.53 17.22
CA LYS A 83 12.53 -7.05 17.69
C LYS A 83 12.18 -5.67 17.11
N ARG A 84 13.16 -4.76 17.09
CA ARG A 84 12.97 -3.42 16.50
C ARG A 84 12.72 -3.50 15.01
N GLN A 85 13.52 -4.28 14.28
CA GLN A 85 13.34 -4.47 12.83
C GLN A 85 11.99 -5.10 12.49
N MET A 86 11.53 -6.08 13.27
CA MET A 86 10.19 -6.67 13.10
C MET A 86 9.09 -5.63 13.28
N ALA A 87 9.18 -4.79 14.31
CA ALA A 87 8.21 -3.72 14.56
C ALA A 87 8.22 -2.67 13.40
N GLU A 88 9.40 -2.29 12.94
CA GLU A 88 9.55 -1.38 11.78
C GLU A 88 8.98 -2.00 10.50
N PHE A 89 9.21 -3.29 10.27
CA PHE A 89 8.66 -4.00 9.12
C PHE A 89 7.14 -4.09 9.16
N ASP A 90 6.56 -4.39 10.32
CA ASP A 90 5.11 -4.40 10.50
C ASP A 90 4.48 -3.02 10.24
N ASN A 91 5.12 -1.97 10.72
CA ASN A 91 4.69 -0.59 10.46
C ASN A 91 4.80 -0.23 8.98
N PHE A 92 5.89 -0.62 8.33
CA PHE A 92 6.10 -0.43 6.90
C PHE A 92 5.05 -1.16 6.09
N ARG A 93 4.77 -2.43 6.41
CA ARG A 93 3.75 -3.24 5.73
C ARG A 93 2.37 -2.59 5.82
N LYS A 94 1.94 -2.18 7.03
CA LYS A 94 0.66 -1.50 7.24
C LYS A 94 0.56 -0.19 6.45
N ARG A 95 1.65 0.58 6.40
CA ARG A 95 1.71 1.82 5.63
C ARG A 95 1.63 1.53 4.13
N SER A 96 2.41 0.58 3.64
CA SER A 96 2.40 0.18 2.22
C SER A 96 1.04 -0.32 1.74
N GLU A 97 0.32 -1.09 2.58
CA GLU A 97 -1.04 -1.55 2.28
C GLU A 97 -2.02 -0.36 2.17
N LYS A 98 -1.93 0.60 3.08
CA LYS A 98 -2.73 1.84 3.01
C LYS A 98 -2.40 2.66 1.77
N GLU A 99 -1.12 2.84 1.47
CA GLU A 99 -0.67 3.57 0.27
C GLU A 99 -1.18 2.91 -1.01
N LYS A 100 -1.11 1.58 -1.12
CA LYS A 100 -1.67 0.83 -2.28
C LYS A 100 -3.17 1.06 -2.44
N THR A 101 -3.93 1.01 -1.35
CA THR A 101 -5.38 1.25 -1.37
C THR A 101 -5.70 2.68 -1.80
N MET A 102 -4.96 3.67 -1.28
CA MET A 102 -5.12 5.08 -1.68
C MET A 102 -4.74 5.31 -3.14
N MET A 103 -3.65 4.71 -3.62
CA MET A 103 -3.24 4.82 -5.03
C MET A 103 -4.28 4.23 -5.98
N PHE A 104 -4.87 3.08 -5.62
CA PHE A 104 -5.97 2.48 -6.38
C PHE A 104 -7.19 3.42 -6.42
N GLY A 105 -7.59 3.98 -5.27
CA GLY A 105 -8.69 4.95 -5.19
C GLY A 105 -8.43 6.20 -6.03
N THR A 106 -7.21 6.74 -5.98
CA THR A 106 -6.81 7.90 -6.78
C THR A 106 -6.84 7.60 -8.29
N GLY A 107 -6.37 6.41 -8.68
CA GLY A 107 -6.43 5.96 -10.07
C GLY A 107 -7.87 5.83 -10.58
N ALA A 108 -8.75 5.19 -9.80
CA ALA A 108 -10.17 5.07 -10.12
C ALA A 108 -10.84 6.45 -10.25
N ARG A 109 -10.59 7.37 -9.29
CA ARG A 109 -11.09 8.74 -9.34
C ARG A 109 -10.67 9.45 -10.63
N SER A 110 -9.40 9.35 -11.03
CA SER A 110 -8.91 9.99 -12.25
C SER A 110 -9.58 9.46 -13.53
N VAL A 111 -9.92 8.16 -13.57
CA VAL A 111 -10.67 7.57 -14.68
C VAL A 111 -12.10 8.08 -14.69
N ILE A 112 -12.77 8.08 -13.53
CA ILE A 112 -14.15 8.57 -13.40
C ILE A 112 -14.22 10.03 -13.86
N GLU A 113 -13.31 10.90 -13.38
CA GLU A 113 -13.26 12.31 -13.75
C GLU A 113 -13.20 12.51 -15.28
N LYS A 114 -12.48 11.65 -15.99
CA LYS A 114 -12.40 11.69 -17.47
C LYS A 114 -13.64 11.15 -18.16
N ILE A 115 -14.43 10.31 -17.51
CA ILE A 115 -15.68 9.77 -18.06
C ILE A 115 -16.84 10.75 -17.84
N LEU A 116 -16.86 11.53 -16.74
CA LEU A 116 -17.95 12.45 -16.42
C LEU A 116 -18.33 13.41 -17.57
N PRO A 117 -17.40 14.00 -18.36
CA PRO A 117 -17.79 14.81 -19.51
C PRO A 117 -18.61 14.06 -20.57
N VAL A 118 -18.44 12.73 -20.67
CA VAL A 118 -19.25 11.90 -21.57
C VAL A 118 -20.68 11.78 -21.01
N VAL A 119 -20.80 11.56 -19.70
CA VAL A 119 -22.10 11.54 -19.01
C VAL A 119 -22.83 12.88 -19.21
N ASP A 120 -22.14 14.02 -18.99
CA ASP A 120 -22.70 15.36 -19.22
C ASP A 120 -23.20 15.55 -20.66
N ASN A 121 -22.46 15.03 -21.64
CA ASN A 121 -22.86 15.08 -23.04
C ASN A 121 -24.11 14.23 -23.33
N PHE A 122 -24.24 13.07 -22.70
CA PHE A 122 -25.46 12.26 -22.77
C PHE A 122 -26.65 12.99 -22.19
N GLU A 123 -26.52 13.59 -21.01
CA GLU A 123 -27.57 14.36 -20.36
C GLU A 123 -28.01 15.55 -21.22
N ARG A 124 -27.04 16.30 -21.73
CA ARG A 124 -27.31 17.43 -22.63
C ARG A 124 -27.98 16.99 -23.93
N GLY A 125 -27.52 15.88 -24.50
CA GLY A 125 -28.11 15.30 -25.70
C GLY A 125 -29.57 14.88 -25.47
N LEU A 126 -29.85 14.16 -24.39
CA LEU A 126 -31.21 13.75 -24.02
C LEU A 126 -32.12 14.93 -23.69
N ALA A 127 -31.59 15.95 -23.02
CA ALA A 127 -32.34 17.17 -22.70
C ALA A 127 -32.69 18.00 -23.96
N SER A 128 -31.89 17.90 -25.03
CA SER A 128 -32.13 18.60 -26.29
C SER A 128 -33.13 17.90 -27.24
N VAL A 129 -33.55 16.68 -26.90
CA VAL A 129 -34.54 15.94 -27.72
C VAL A 129 -35.93 16.60 -27.57
N PRO A 130 -36.57 17.02 -28.67
CA PRO A 130 -37.92 17.56 -28.62
C PRO A 130 -38.91 16.54 -28.04
N ASP A 131 -39.94 17.01 -27.35
CA ASP A 131 -40.93 16.12 -26.72
C ASP A 131 -41.62 15.18 -27.71
N GLU A 132 -41.81 15.65 -28.94
CA GLU A 132 -42.39 14.85 -30.03
C GLU A 132 -41.49 13.67 -30.47
N GLU A 133 -40.18 13.77 -30.26
CA GLU A 133 -39.18 12.75 -30.65
C GLU A 133 -38.72 11.87 -29.47
N LYS A 134 -39.13 12.14 -28.26
CA LYS A 134 -38.81 11.33 -27.09
C LYS A 134 -39.28 9.88 -27.18
N GLU A 135 -40.38 9.67 -27.90
CA GLU A 135 -40.93 8.33 -28.16
C GLU A 135 -40.20 7.59 -29.31
N ASN A 136 -39.29 8.25 -30.02
CA ASN A 136 -38.52 7.61 -31.08
C ASN A 136 -37.60 6.52 -30.48
N GLY A 137 -37.55 5.37 -31.17
CA GLY A 137 -36.72 4.24 -30.74
C GLY A 137 -35.23 4.57 -30.57
N PHE A 138 -34.70 5.59 -31.26
CA PHE A 138 -33.35 6.07 -31.06
C PHE A 138 -33.19 6.81 -29.71
N ALA A 139 -34.10 7.74 -29.38
CA ALA A 139 -34.09 8.47 -28.13
C ALA A 139 -34.26 7.53 -26.94
N GLN A 140 -35.19 6.59 -27.01
CA GLN A 140 -35.37 5.54 -26.00
C GLN A 140 -34.13 4.66 -25.83
N GLY A 141 -33.46 4.28 -26.94
CA GLY A 141 -32.22 3.52 -26.91
C GLY A 141 -31.10 4.29 -26.19
N MET A 142 -30.96 5.58 -26.46
CA MET A 142 -29.96 6.43 -25.78
C MET A 142 -30.26 6.60 -24.28
N GLU A 143 -31.55 6.75 -23.91
CA GLU A 143 -31.96 6.80 -22.51
C GLU A 143 -31.66 5.51 -21.76
N MET A 144 -31.89 4.35 -22.42
CA MET A 144 -31.53 3.05 -21.83
C MET A 144 -30.03 2.93 -21.61
N ILE A 145 -29.20 3.35 -22.56
CA ILE A 145 -27.72 3.34 -22.44
C ILE A 145 -27.29 4.26 -21.27
N TYR A 146 -27.88 5.46 -21.19
CA TYR A 146 -27.59 6.38 -20.10
C TYR A 146 -27.95 5.77 -18.72
N LYS A 147 -29.16 5.19 -18.59
CA LYS A 147 -29.59 4.51 -17.36
C LYS A 147 -28.68 3.36 -16.98
N GLN A 148 -28.26 2.57 -17.96
CA GLN A 148 -27.30 1.49 -17.72
C GLN A 148 -25.95 2.02 -17.23
N LEU A 149 -25.43 3.07 -17.87
CA LEU A 149 -24.17 3.72 -17.46
C LEU A 149 -24.24 4.24 -16.03
N MET A 150 -25.35 4.92 -15.67
CA MET A 150 -25.54 5.42 -14.30
C MET A 150 -25.62 4.27 -13.30
N THR A 151 -26.30 3.18 -13.64
CA THR A 151 -26.38 2.00 -12.77
C THR A 151 -25.01 1.37 -12.54
N GLU A 152 -24.15 1.29 -13.58
CA GLU A 152 -22.79 0.77 -13.41
C GLU A 152 -21.91 1.71 -12.59
N LEU A 153 -22.05 3.02 -12.76
CA LEU A 153 -21.36 4.00 -11.91
C LEU A 153 -21.78 3.89 -10.44
N GLU A 154 -23.07 3.70 -10.18
CA GLU A 154 -23.59 3.50 -8.82
C GLU A 154 -23.04 2.21 -8.18
N LYS A 155 -22.96 1.10 -8.92
CA LYS A 155 -22.32 -0.14 -8.45
C LYS A 155 -20.84 0.05 -8.11
N MET A 156 -20.17 0.98 -8.78
CA MET A 156 -18.78 1.36 -8.48
C MET A 156 -18.68 2.37 -7.33
N GLU A 157 -19.77 2.64 -6.60
CA GLU A 157 -19.82 3.62 -5.50
C GLU A 157 -19.61 5.08 -5.97
N VAL A 158 -19.94 5.38 -7.23
CA VAL A 158 -20.01 6.74 -7.76
C VAL A 158 -21.45 7.23 -7.64
N LYS A 159 -21.66 8.33 -6.91
CA LYS A 159 -22.99 8.88 -6.65
C LYS A 159 -23.07 10.33 -7.07
N PRO A 160 -24.19 10.78 -7.66
CA PRO A 160 -24.42 12.19 -7.90
C PRO A 160 -24.58 12.93 -6.57
N ILE A 161 -24.09 14.16 -6.53
CA ILE A 161 -24.25 15.05 -5.37
C ILE A 161 -25.65 15.68 -5.49
N PRO A 162 -26.53 15.59 -4.46
CA PRO A 162 -27.79 16.30 -4.47
C PRO A 162 -27.52 17.80 -4.42
N ALA A 163 -28.19 18.57 -5.25
CA ALA A 163 -27.92 19.99 -5.35
C ALA A 163 -29.22 20.85 -5.29
N VAL A 164 -30.15 20.63 -6.21
CA VAL A 164 -31.34 21.50 -6.32
C VAL A 164 -32.23 21.39 -5.06
N GLY A 165 -32.53 22.51 -4.45
CA GLY A 165 -33.35 22.59 -3.21
C GLY A 165 -32.56 22.36 -1.92
N GLU A 166 -31.27 22.08 -1.99
CA GLU A 166 -30.37 21.92 -0.84
C GLU A 166 -29.66 23.25 -0.52
N GLU A 167 -29.26 23.42 0.75
CA GLU A 167 -28.41 24.54 1.15
C GLU A 167 -27.04 24.44 0.46
N PHE A 168 -26.48 25.58 0.06
CA PHE A 168 -25.16 25.63 -0.53
C PHE A 168 -24.08 25.17 0.45
N ASN A 169 -23.34 24.13 0.08
CA ASN A 169 -22.19 23.63 0.85
C ASN A 169 -20.93 23.69 -0.02
N PRO A 170 -19.91 24.49 0.35
CA PRO A 170 -18.66 24.62 -0.42
C PRO A 170 -17.88 23.31 -0.58
N ASP A 171 -18.09 22.32 0.29
CA ASP A 171 -17.39 21.03 0.20
C ASP A 171 -17.89 20.17 -0.98
N PHE A 172 -19.14 20.41 -1.44
CA PHE A 172 -19.77 19.63 -2.50
C PHE A 172 -20.16 20.48 -3.71
N HIS A 173 -20.41 21.76 -3.52
CA HIS A 173 -20.98 22.65 -4.51
C HIS A 173 -20.03 23.80 -4.87
N ASN A 174 -20.04 24.18 -6.14
CA ASN A 174 -19.33 25.34 -6.65
C ASN A 174 -20.36 26.34 -7.22
N ALA A 175 -20.61 27.44 -6.51
CA ALA A 175 -21.50 28.50 -6.96
C ALA A 175 -20.83 29.30 -8.07
N VAL A 176 -21.36 29.22 -9.28
CA VAL A 176 -20.85 29.93 -10.46
C VAL A 176 -21.66 31.17 -10.80
N MET A 177 -22.93 31.24 -10.34
CA MET A 177 -23.81 32.41 -10.51
C MET A 177 -24.77 32.53 -9.36
N GLN A 178 -25.31 33.73 -9.20
CA GLN A 178 -26.44 34.03 -8.32
C GLN A 178 -27.69 34.32 -9.15
N VAL A 179 -28.81 33.87 -8.66
CA VAL A 179 -30.11 34.04 -9.32
C VAL A 179 -31.13 34.51 -8.29
N GLU A 180 -32.11 35.24 -8.74
CA GLU A 180 -33.30 35.55 -7.93
C GLU A 180 -34.33 34.43 -8.16
N SER A 181 -34.93 33.93 -7.09
CA SER A 181 -35.97 32.91 -7.15
C SER A 181 -37.07 33.23 -6.15
N GLU A 182 -38.33 33.04 -6.55
CA GLU A 182 -39.45 33.11 -5.67
C GLU A 182 -39.77 31.78 -4.97
N GLU A 183 -39.15 30.69 -5.44
CA GLU A 183 -39.41 29.32 -4.97
C GLU A 183 -38.47 28.91 -3.83
N TYR A 184 -37.28 29.49 -3.75
CA TYR A 184 -36.25 29.10 -2.80
C TYR A 184 -35.74 30.30 -1.99
N GLU A 185 -35.35 30.03 -0.74
CA GLU A 185 -34.77 31.03 0.15
C GLU A 185 -33.33 31.37 -0.24
N SER A 186 -32.85 32.55 0.23
CA SER A 186 -31.45 32.95 0.03
C SER A 186 -30.50 31.94 0.61
N GLY A 187 -29.45 31.56 -0.18
CA GLY A 187 -28.47 30.56 0.17
C GLY A 187 -28.80 29.13 -0.27
N VAL A 188 -30.01 28.90 -0.81
CA VAL A 188 -30.44 27.62 -1.37
C VAL A 188 -30.04 27.53 -2.86
N ILE A 189 -29.78 26.35 -3.35
CA ILE A 189 -29.46 26.07 -4.74
C ILE A 189 -30.72 26.01 -5.58
N ALA A 190 -30.92 26.99 -6.46
CA ALA A 190 -32.06 27.03 -7.37
C ALA A 190 -31.90 26.14 -8.61
N GLN A 191 -30.69 26.03 -9.12
CA GLN A 191 -30.42 25.27 -10.34
C GLN A 191 -29.06 24.63 -10.30
N GLU A 192 -28.99 23.41 -10.82
CA GLU A 192 -27.73 22.68 -11.10
C GLU A 192 -27.41 22.81 -12.59
N LEU A 193 -26.26 23.44 -12.88
CA LEU A 193 -25.77 23.63 -14.26
C LEU A 193 -24.95 22.44 -14.73
N GLN A 194 -24.26 21.79 -13.81
CA GLN A 194 -23.46 20.60 -14.07
C GLN A 194 -23.44 19.72 -12.83
N LYS A 195 -23.78 18.46 -12.99
CA LYS A 195 -23.82 17.51 -11.88
C LYS A 195 -22.47 17.24 -11.28
N GLY A 196 -22.37 17.29 -9.96
CA GLY A 196 -21.24 16.82 -9.19
C GLY A 196 -21.35 15.33 -8.89
N TYR A 197 -20.20 14.72 -8.62
CA TYR A 197 -20.13 13.30 -8.29
C TYR A 197 -19.14 13.04 -7.17
N THR A 198 -19.51 12.13 -6.29
CA THR A 198 -18.62 11.56 -5.28
C THR A 198 -18.24 10.14 -5.65
N TYR A 199 -17.03 9.74 -5.30
CA TYR A 199 -16.58 8.35 -5.34
C TYR A 199 -16.22 7.91 -3.95
N ARG A 200 -16.98 6.98 -3.38
CA ARG A 200 -16.92 6.65 -1.95
C ARG A 200 -17.10 7.92 -1.10
N ASP A 201 -16.13 8.24 -0.24
CA ASP A 201 -16.15 9.38 0.65
C ASP A 201 -15.43 10.62 0.10
N SER A 202 -15.01 10.61 -1.17
CA SER A 202 -14.27 11.72 -1.78
C SER A 202 -15.02 12.34 -2.95
N VAL A 203 -15.02 13.67 -3.01
CA VAL A 203 -15.58 14.40 -4.14
C VAL A 203 -14.66 14.24 -5.36
N VAL A 204 -15.22 13.72 -6.46
CA VAL A 204 -14.53 13.65 -7.76
C VAL A 204 -14.64 14.98 -8.48
N ARG A 205 -15.85 15.53 -8.52
CA ARG A 205 -16.18 16.82 -9.14
C ARG A 205 -17.33 17.47 -8.37
N HIS A 206 -17.17 18.76 -8.02
CA HIS A 206 -18.22 19.54 -7.39
C HIS A 206 -19.37 19.81 -8.36
N SER A 207 -20.61 19.88 -7.86
CA SER A 207 -21.73 20.36 -8.66
C SER A 207 -21.57 21.84 -8.95
N MET A 208 -21.71 22.24 -10.22
CA MET A 208 -21.78 23.67 -10.58
C MET A 208 -23.21 24.14 -10.45
N VAL A 209 -23.44 25.12 -9.58
CA VAL A 209 -24.78 25.51 -9.15
C VAL A 209 -25.01 27.02 -9.25
N ALA A 210 -26.28 27.37 -9.39
CA ALA A 210 -26.78 28.72 -9.20
C ALA A 210 -27.47 28.80 -7.85
N VAL A 211 -27.03 29.76 -7.03
CA VAL A 211 -27.52 29.96 -5.65
C VAL A 211 -28.44 31.20 -5.59
N VAL A 212 -29.50 31.15 -4.80
CA VAL A 212 -30.39 32.27 -4.58
C VAL A 212 -29.70 33.34 -3.74
N SER A 213 -29.75 34.58 -4.24
CA SER A 213 -29.13 35.74 -3.57
C SER A 213 -29.93 36.24 -2.35
#